data_2ada8e74b0fc260dbc1ee49cb7123b41
#
_entry.id   2ada8e74b0fc260dbc1ee49cb7123b41
#
_cell.length_a   1.000
_cell.length_b   1.000
_cell.length_c   1.000
_cell.angle_alpha   90.00
_cell.angle_beta   90.00
_cell.angle_gamma   90.00
#
_symmetry.space_group_name_H-M   'P 1'
#
loop_
_entity.id
_entity.type
_entity.pdbx_description
1 polymer ?
#
loop_
_entity_poly.entity_id
_entity_poly.type
_entity_poly.pdbx_seq_one_letter_code
_entity_poly.pdbx_strand_id
1 'polypeptide(L)'
;MYDFLKFPTPIFGTWNGRILDHSHVSNIRCSIYNEGCDNRNVKTAFTFVVDPKLIDPESLSSEDQLAVSLKFVNFLTDKIPKLESADGHHRFNALIQVAEQLDTELTALEKKLEELLDMDDDSEINVKHISVLKNRIKLAEQRRKPLGPWLVLFIDKSE
;
A
#
# COMPACT_ATOMS: atom_id res chain seq x y z
N MET A 1 10.38 -4.60 4.13
CA MET A 1 9.14 -4.24 3.40
C MET A 1 9.29 -2.87 2.74
N TYR A 2 8.76 -2.69 1.54
CA TYR A 2 8.72 -1.42 0.82
C TYR A 2 7.33 -0.80 0.94
N ASP A 3 7.24 0.45 1.36
CA ASP A 3 5.96 1.14 1.52
C ASP A 3 5.66 1.97 0.26
N PHE A 4 4.79 1.45 -0.60
CA PHE A 4 4.41 2.06 -1.88
C PHE A 4 3.71 3.42 -1.76
N LEU A 5 3.22 3.76 -0.57
CA LEU A 5 2.52 5.02 -0.35
C LEU A 5 3.43 6.12 0.22
N LYS A 6 4.61 5.71 0.71
CA LYS A 6 5.61 6.63 1.28
C LYS A 6 6.83 6.81 0.39
N PHE A 7 7.20 5.76 -0.34
CA PHE A 7 8.38 5.76 -1.18
C PHE A 7 8.06 6.12 -2.64
N PRO A 8 9.05 6.56 -3.43
CA PRO A 8 8.84 6.86 -4.84
C PRO A 8 8.24 5.68 -5.62
N THR A 9 7.37 5.98 -6.58
CA THR A 9 6.82 4.98 -7.49
C THR A 9 7.95 4.23 -8.20
N PRO A 10 7.97 2.89 -8.16
CA PRO A 10 8.94 2.10 -8.89
C PRO A 10 8.84 2.30 -10.40
N ILE A 11 9.94 2.09 -11.10
CA ILE A 11 9.96 2.08 -12.57
C ILE A 11 9.53 0.69 -13.04
N PHE A 12 8.45 0.63 -13.82
CA PHE A 12 7.97 -0.60 -14.45
C PHE A 12 8.30 -0.62 -15.95
N GLY A 13 8.37 -1.81 -16.51
CA GLY A 13 8.55 -1.99 -17.95
C GLY A 13 9.98 -2.18 -18.43
N THR A 14 11.01 -1.89 -17.62
CA THR A 14 12.40 -2.13 -18.00
C THR A 14 12.70 -3.63 -18.15
N TRP A 15 12.24 -4.43 -17.19
CA TRP A 15 12.52 -5.88 -17.11
C TRP A 15 11.34 -6.73 -17.58
N ASN A 16 10.14 -6.17 -17.61
CA ASN A 16 8.92 -6.84 -18.05
C ASN A 16 8.09 -5.85 -18.88
N GLY A 17 8.21 -5.95 -20.18
CA GLY A 17 7.55 -5.07 -21.15
C GLY A 17 6.04 -5.32 -21.33
N ARG A 18 5.36 -5.99 -20.38
CA ARG A 18 3.92 -6.20 -20.47
C ARG A 18 3.18 -4.87 -20.40
N ILE A 19 2.34 -4.66 -21.39
CA ILE A 19 1.44 -3.49 -21.43
C ILE A 19 0.44 -3.60 -20.29
N LEU A 20 0.12 -2.46 -19.67
CA LEU A 20 -0.88 -2.39 -18.61
C LEU A 20 -2.26 -2.73 -19.17
N ASP A 21 -2.86 -3.81 -18.67
CA ASP A 21 -4.22 -4.21 -18.96
C ASP A 21 -5.17 -3.67 -17.90
N HIS A 22 -5.98 -2.69 -18.24
CA HIS A 22 -6.91 -2.03 -17.33
C HIS A 22 -8.02 -2.96 -16.83
N SER A 23 -8.44 -3.94 -17.64
CA SER A 23 -9.42 -4.96 -17.22
C SER A 23 -8.83 -5.84 -16.12
N HIS A 24 -7.59 -6.27 -16.30
CA HIS A 24 -6.88 -7.05 -15.29
C HIS A 24 -6.63 -6.24 -14.00
N VAL A 25 -6.23 -4.98 -14.12
CA VAL A 25 -6.11 -4.05 -12.97
C VAL A 25 -7.44 -3.93 -12.22
N SER A 26 -8.56 -3.77 -12.93
CA SER A 26 -9.89 -3.66 -12.32
C SER A 26 -10.27 -4.92 -11.54
N ASN A 27 -9.97 -6.10 -12.06
CA ASN A 27 -10.24 -7.37 -11.37
C ASN A 27 -9.41 -7.49 -10.09
N ILE A 28 -8.11 -7.16 -10.15
CA ILE A 28 -7.23 -7.16 -8.97
C ILE A 28 -7.73 -6.13 -7.95
N ARG A 29 -8.12 -4.94 -8.39
CA ARG A 29 -8.67 -3.88 -7.54
C ARG A 29 -9.90 -4.37 -6.78
N CYS A 30 -10.85 -5.00 -7.47
CA CYS A 30 -12.06 -5.55 -6.85
C CYS A 30 -11.72 -6.62 -5.80
N SER A 31 -10.78 -7.51 -6.09
CA SER A 31 -10.35 -8.54 -5.14
C SER A 31 -9.70 -7.91 -3.91
N ILE A 32 -8.75 -6.98 -4.08
CA ILE A 32 -8.10 -6.28 -2.96
C ILE A 32 -9.11 -5.53 -2.10
N TYR A 33 -10.05 -4.81 -2.73
CA TYR A 33 -11.05 -4.02 -2.01
C TYR A 33 -12.00 -4.91 -1.19
N ASN A 34 -12.45 -6.04 -1.74
CA ASN A 34 -13.45 -6.90 -1.10
C ASN A 34 -12.84 -7.92 -0.14
N GLU A 35 -11.71 -8.50 -0.49
CA GLU A 35 -11.08 -9.64 0.20
C GLU A 35 -9.87 -9.22 1.03
N GLY A 36 -9.33 -8.03 0.77
CA GLY A 36 -8.08 -7.56 1.35
C GLY A 36 -6.85 -8.03 0.56
N CYS A 37 -5.68 -7.82 1.12
CA CYS A 37 -4.41 -8.22 0.51
C CYS A 37 -3.47 -8.88 1.52
N ASP A 38 -2.76 -9.91 1.07
CA ASP A 38 -1.67 -10.53 1.81
C ASP A 38 -0.33 -9.91 1.38
N ASN A 39 0.02 -8.80 2.03
CA ASN A 39 1.20 -8.01 1.73
C ASN A 39 2.52 -8.60 2.27
N ARG A 40 2.44 -9.74 2.99
CA ARG A 40 3.60 -10.43 3.58
C ARG A 40 3.89 -11.78 2.92
N ASN A 41 3.11 -12.20 1.97
CA ASN A 41 3.26 -13.46 1.28
C ASN A 41 4.32 -13.36 0.17
N VAL A 42 5.29 -14.26 0.19
CA VAL A 42 6.36 -14.33 -0.84
C VAL A 42 5.77 -14.50 -2.24
N LYS A 43 4.66 -15.24 -2.39
CA LYS A 43 4.00 -15.43 -3.70
C LYS A 43 3.39 -14.14 -4.27
N THR A 44 3.11 -13.17 -3.42
CA THR A 44 2.57 -11.86 -3.79
C THR A 44 3.59 -10.74 -3.63
N ALA A 45 4.83 -11.04 -3.25
CA ALA A 45 5.91 -10.06 -3.15
C ALA A 45 6.18 -9.39 -4.50
N PHE A 46 6.63 -8.14 -4.45
CA PHE A 46 7.15 -7.44 -5.63
C PHE A 46 8.63 -7.76 -5.80
N THR A 47 9.07 -7.94 -7.04
CA THR A 47 10.47 -8.21 -7.35
C THR A 47 11.14 -6.95 -7.88
N PHE A 48 12.14 -6.46 -7.17
CA PHE A 48 12.95 -5.30 -7.57
C PHE A 48 14.32 -5.72 -8.03
N VAL A 49 14.79 -5.08 -9.10
CA VAL A 49 16.18 -5.16 -9.57
C VAL A 49 16.92 -3.95 -9.01
N VAL A 50 17.96 -4.20 -8.24
CA VAL A 50 18.62 -3.15 -7.47
C VAL A 50 20.15 -3.38 -7.40
N ASP A 51 20.92 -2.30 -7.34
CA ASP A 51 22.31 -2.38 -6.93
C ASP A 51 22.35 -2.67 -5.42
N PRO A 52 22.95 -3.78 -4.96
CA PRO A 52 23.02 -4.16 -3.55
C PRO A 52 23.64 -3.07 -2.65
N LYS A 53 24.51 -2.24 -3.20
CA LYS A 53 25.16 -1.13 -2.48
C LYS A 53 24.17 -0.05 -2.02
N LEU A 54 22.96 -0.02 -2.59
CA LEU A 54 21.93 0.95 -2.22
C LEU A 54 21.09 0.50 -1.03
N ILE A 55 21.16 -0.79 -0.65
CA ILE A 55 20.34 -1.35 0.42
C ILE A 55 21.19 -1.59 1.66
N ASP A 56 20.68 -1.16 2.80
CA ASP A 56 21.28 -1.48 4.09
C ASP A 56 21.12 -2.99 4.36
N PRO A 57 22.23 -3.76 4.47
CA PRO A 57 22.18 -5.19 4.73
C PRO A 57 21.38 -5.56 5.98
N GLU A 58 21.35 -4.70 7.01
CA GLU A 58 20.57 -4.92 8.23
C GLU A 58 19.05 -4.88 7.99
N SER A 59 18.62 -4.29 6.88
CA SER A 59 17.20 -4.26 6.51
C SER A 59 16.74 -5.48 5.69
N LEU A 60 17.69 -6.36 5.31
CA LEU A 60 17.38 -7.62 4.67
C LEU A 60 17.11 -8.66 5.75
N SER A 61 15.90 -9.19 5.78
CA SER A 61 15.57 -10.27 6.72
C SER A 61 16.03 -11.62 6.18
N SER A 62 16.53 -12.49 7.05
CA SER A 62 16.64 -13.92 6.76
C SER A 62 15.24 -14.55 6.72
N GLU A 63 15.10 -15.72 6.11
CA GLU A 63 13.82 -16.44 5.94
C GLU A 63 13.00 -16.60 7.24
N ASP A 64 13.66 -16.62 8.38
CA ASP A 64 13.06 -16.85 9.70
C ASP A 64 12.67 -15.57 10.45
N GLN A 65 12.95 -14.39 9.91
CA GLN A 65 12.63 -13.12 10.58
C GLN A 65 11.43 -12.43 9.95
N LEU A 66 10.59 -11.81 10.79
CA LEU A 66 9.53 -10.92 10.35
C LEU A 66 10.11 -9.81 9.48
N ALA A 67 9.48 -9.58 8.33
CA ALA A 67 9.90 -8.56 7.39
C ALA A 67 10.04 -7.18 8.06
N VAL A 68 11.25 -6.64 8.04
CA VAL A 68 11.56 -5.30 8.56
C VAL A 68 11.35 -4.23 7.49
N SER A 69 11.21 -2.99 7.92
CA SER A 69 11.14 -1.87 6.98
C SER A 69 12.46 -1.72 6.24
N LEU A 70 12.39 -1.55 4.92
CA LEU A 70 13.56 -1.38 4.08
C LEU A 70 14.27 -0.06 4.44
N LYS A 71 15.59 -0.14 4.58
CA LYS A 71 16.47 1.02 4.72
C LYS A 71 17.46 1.03 3.54
N PHE A 72 17.77 2.22 3.08
CA PHE A 72 18.77 2.41 2.03
C PHE A 72 20.07 2.94 2.63
N VAL A 73 21.21 2.56 2.08
CA VAL A 73 22.52 3.04 2.53
C VAL A 73 22.71 4.49 2.08
N ASN A 74 23.22 5.33 2.99
CA ASN A 74 23.61 6.72 2.72
C ASN A 74 22.51 7.64 2.20
N PHE A 75 21.48 7.85 3.00
CA PHE A 75 20.57 9.00 2.84
C PHE A 75 21.24 10.33 3.26
N LEU A 76 22.39 10.66 2.67
CA LEU A 76 22.96 12.00 2.77
C LEU A 76 22.34 12.97 1.74
N THR A 77 21.50 12.48 0.85
CA THR A 77 20.72 13.29 -0.07
C THR A 77 19.25 12.94 0.08
N ASP A 78 18.36 13.93 0.13
CA ASP A 78 16.90 13.80 0.28
C ASP A 78 16.20 13.02 -0.87
N LYS A 79 16.94 12.22 -1.63
CA LYS A 79 16.43 11.51 -2.80
C LYS A 79 16.51 10.00 -2.58
N ILE A 80 15.38 9.43 -2.24
CA ILE A 80 15.18 7.97 -2.29
C ILE A 80 15.43 7.49 -3.73
N PRO A 81 16.31 6.48 -3.96
CA PRO A 81 16.55 5.97 -5.30
C PRO A 81 15.26 5.38 -5.90
N LYS A 82 15.01 5.66 -7.18
CA LYS A 82 13.93 4.98 -7.90
C LYS A 82 14.35 3.55 -8.17
N LEU A 83 13.57 2.61 -7.65
CA LEU A 83 13.80 1.19 -7.85
C LEU A 83 13.13 0.72 -9.14
N GLU A 84 13.79 -0.17 -9.87
CA GLU A 84 13.24 -0.83 -11.05
C GLU A 84 12.50 -2.10 -10.62
N SER A 85 11.22 -2.26 -11.01
CA SER A 85 10.45 -3.45 -10.68
C SER A 85 10.40 -4.40 -11.86
N ALA A 86 10.73 -5.67 -11.60
CA ALA A 86 10.67 -6.72 -12.60
C ALA A 86 9.23 -7.24 -12.81
N ASP A 87 8.34 -7.05 -11.84
CA ASP A 87 6.96 -7.52 -11.89
C ASP A 87 5.98 -6.58 -11.15
N GLY A 88 4.70 -6.97 -11.10
CA GLY A 88 3.70 -6.34 -10.23
C GLY A 88 3.09 -5.06 -10.75
N HIS A 89 3.33 -4.63 -12.01
CA HIS A 89 2.79 -3.38 -12.57
C HIS A 89 1.26 -3.29 -12.43
N HIS A 90 0.52 -4.33 -12.79
CA HIS A 90 -0.95 -4.36 -12.65
C HIS A 90 -1.37 -4.28 -11.18
N ARG A 91 -0.69 -5.04 -10.31
CA ARG A 91 -0.97 -5.06 -8.87
C ARG A 91 -0.69 -3.72 -8.22
N PHE A 92 0.44 -3.08 -8.56
CA PHE A 92 0.76 -1.74 -8.07
C PHE A 92 -0.34 -0.74 -8.44
N ASN A 93 -0.77 -0.71 -9.71
CA ASN A 93 -1.84 0.19 -10.13
C ASN A 93 -3.17 -0.09 -9.40
N ALA A 94 -3.50 -1.36 -9.20
CA ALA A 94 -4.69 -1.74 -8.43
C ALA A 94 -4.61 -1.28 -6.97
N LEU A 95 -3.45 -1.43 -6.33
CA LEU A 95 -3.21 -0.99 -4.95
C LEU A 95 -3.40 0.53 -4.79
N ILE A 96 -2.81 1.31 -5.68
CA ILE A 96 -2.95 2.77 -5.64
C ILE A 96 -4.42 3.16 -5.79
N GLN A 97 -5.16 2.58 -6.74
CA GLN A 97 -6.57 2.87 -6.93
C GLN A 97 -7.43 2.49 -5.70
N VAL A 98 -7.15 1.36 -5.04
CA VAL A 98 -7.84 0.99 -3.80
C VAL A 98 -7.49 1.96 -2.67
N ALA A 99 -6.25 2.37 -2.56
CA ALA A 99 -5.80 3.33 -1.57
C ALA A 99 -6.53 4.67 -1.72
N GLU A 100 -6.57 5.23 -2.93
CA GLU A 100 -7.27 6.47 -3.26
C GLU A 100 -8.78 6.37 -3.01
N GLN A 101 -9.39 5.22 -3.33
CA GLN A 101 -10.81 4.97 -3.07
C GLN A 101 -11.11 4.98 -1.57
N LEU A 102 -10.29 4.29 -0.76
CA LEU A 102 -10.46 4.25 0.69
C LEU A 102 -10.17 5.61 1.35
N ASP A 103 -9.18 6.36 0.88
CA ASP A 103 -8.90 7.70 1.37
C ASP A 103 -10.08 8.66 1.09
N THR A 104 -10.70 8.55 -0.08
CA THR A 104 -11.92 9.30 -0.42
C THR A 104 -13.11 8.89 0.45
N GLU A 105 -13.28 7.59 0.69
CA GLU A 105 -14.34 7.08 1.58
C GLU A 105 -14.14 7.55 3.02
N LEU A 106 -12.92 7.48 3.55
CA LEU A 106 -12.57 7.95 4.89
C LEU A 106 -12.90 9.43 5.05
N THR A 107 -12.42 10.28 4.16
CA THR A 107 -12.70 11.72 4.18
C THR A 107 -14.21 12.03 4.19
N ALA A 108 -14.98 11.29 3.39
CA ALA A 108 -16.44 11.49 3.35
C ALA A 108 -17.14 11.02 4.63
N LEU A 109 -16.66 9.94 5.26
CA LEU A 109 -17.20 9.43 6.53
C LEU A 109 -16.85 10.33 7.70
N GLU A 110 -15.61 10.82 7.76
CA GLU A 110 -15.14 11.75 8.80
C GLU A 110 -15.93 13.06 8.75
N LYS A 111 -16.11 13.62 7.56
CA LYS A 111 -16.92 14.83 7.38
C LYS A 111 -18.36 14.63 7.88
N LYS A 112 -19.01 13.49 7.54
CA LYS A 112 -20.36 13.19 8.03
C LYS A 112 -20.40 13.03 9.55
N LEU A 113 -19.36 12.45 10.13
CA LEU A 113 -19.27 12.31 11.59
C LEU A 113 -19.16 13.67 12.26
N GLU A 114 -18.34 14.57 11.72
CA GLU A 114 -18.18 15.94 12.20
C GLU A 114 -19.51 16.70 12.14
N GLU A 115 -20.20 16.66 10.98
CA GLU A 115 -21.54 17.26 10.81
C GLU A 115 -22.56 16.78 11.85
N LEU A 116 -22.57 15.47 12.19
CA LEU A 116 -23.48 14.94 13.20
C LEU A 116 -23.09 15.31 14.63
N LEU A 117 -21.82 15.46 14.92
CA LEU A 117 -21.32 15.90 16.23
C LEU A 117 -21.63 17.38 16.48
N ASP A 118 -21.61 18.21 15.43
CA ASP A 118 -21.91 19.64 15.53
C ASP A 118 -23.40 19.95 15.70
N MET A 119 -24.29 18.98 15.41
CA MET A 119 -25.75 19.16 15.52
C MET A 119 -26.24 19.26 16.97
N ASP A 120 -25.42 18.95 17.96
CA ASP A 120 -25.75 18.98 19.42
C ASP A 120 -27.10 18.28 19.74
N ASP A 121 -27.39 17.18 19.02
CA ASP A 121 -28.61 16.39 19.12
C ASP A 121 -28.30 15.05 19.81
N ASP A 122 -28.66 14.98 21.09
CA ASP A 122 -28.50 13.77 21.93
C ASP A 122 -29.60 12.72 21.71
N SER A 123 -30.37 12.81 20.62
CA SER A 123 -31.36 11.80 20.31
C SER A 123 -30.74 10.39 20.18
N GLU A 124 -31.51 9.37 20.62
CA GLU A 124 -31.06 7.98 20.52
C GLU A 124 -30.73 7.58 19.07
N ILE A 125 -31.40 8.19 18.10
CA ILE A 125 -31.17 7.97 16.67
C ILE A 125 -29.81 8.53 16.26
N ASN A 126 -29.47 9.75 16.69
CA ASN A 126 -28.21 10.40 16.38
C ASN A 126 -27.03 9.65 17.00
N VAL A 127 -27.15 9.22 18.25
CA VAL A 127 -26.14 8.39 18.94
C VAL A 127 -25.88 7.08 18.19
N LYS A 128 -26.93 6.42 17.68
CA LYS A 128 -26.78 5.21 16.84
C LYS A 128 -26.06 5.50 15.53
N HIS A 129 -26.41 6.59 14.84
CA HIS A 129 -25.75 6.99 13.59
C HIS A 129 -24.26 7.27 13.79
N ILE A 130 -23.90 8.01 14.84
CA ILE A 130 -22.50 8.26 15.22
C ILE A 130 -21.74 6.95 15.44
N SER A 131 -22.35 6.01 16.16
CA SER A 131 -21.72 4.69 16.43
C SER A 131 -21.48 3.91 15.13
N VAL A 132 -22.44 3.89 14.21
CA VAL A 132 -22.31 3.24 12.91
C VAL A 132 -21.20 3.88 12.07
N LEU A 133 -21.14 5.23 12.02
CA LEU A 133 -20.09 5.93 11.28
C LEU A 133 -18.69 5.64 11.84
N LYS A 134 -18.52 5.69 13.17
CA LYS A 134 -17.25 5.35 13.82
C LYS A 134 -16.79 3.93 13.48
N ASN A 135 -17.72 2.96 13.45
CA ASN A 135 -17.39 1.60 13.05
C ASN A 135 -16.98 1.49 11.57
N ARG A 136 -17.65 2.23 10.68
CA ARG A 136 -17.30 2.26 9.24
C ARG A 136 -15.93 2.88 9.02
N ILE A 137 -15.60 3.99 9.69
CA ILE A 137 -14.28 4.62 9.66
C ILE A 137 -13.22 3.62 10.08
N LYS A 138 -13.38 2.99 11.24
CA LYS A 138 -12.46 1.96 11.75
C LYS A 138 -12.23 0.82 10.75
N LEU A 139 -13.27 0.33 10.10
CA LEU A 139 -13.15 -0.73 9.09
C LEU A 139 -12.39 -0.25 7.84
N ALA A 140 -12.64 0.97 7.38
CA ALA A 140 -11.93 1.54 6.24
C ALA A 140 -10.44 1.76 6.56
N GLU A 141 -10.10 2.26 7.75
CA GLU A 141 -8.71 2.38 8.23
C GLU A 141 -8.01 1.01 8.30
N GLN A 142 -8.68 -0.01 8.82
CA GLN A 142 -8.13 -1.37 8.88
C GLN A 142 -7.84 -1.95 7.50
N ARG A 143 -8.68 -1.66 6.49
CA ARG A 143 -8.44 -2.05 5.10
C ARG A 143 -7.33 -1.25 4.45
N ARG A 144 -7.21 0.04 4.79
CA ARG A 144 -6.21 0.97 4.24
C ARG A 144 -4.79 0.66 4.70
N LYS A 145 -4.64 0.27 5.96
CA LYS A 145 -3.35 0.06 6.62
C LYS A 145 -2.40 -0.92 5.89
N PRO A 146 -2.85 -2.11 5.42
CA PRO A 146 -1.97 -3.08 4.77
C PRO A 146 -1.60 -2.72 3.32
N LEU A 147 -2.17 -1.67 2.72
CA LEU A 147 -1.93 -1.34 1.32
C LEU A 147 -0.57 -0.70 1.05
N GLY A 148 0.00 0.00 2.04
CA GLY A 148 1.29 0.66 1.89
C GLY A 148 2.49 -0.28 1.93
N PRO A 149 2.73 -0.98 3.05
CA PRO A 149 3.92 -1.80 3.23
C PRO A 149 3.75 -3.18 2.56
N TRP A 150 4.68 -3.54 1.65
CA TRP A 150 4.69 -4.83 0.95
C TRP A 150 6.03 -5.53 1.08
N LEU A 151 5.97 -6.86 1.13
CA LEU A 151 7.14 -7.68 0.99
C LEU A 151 7.75 -7.48 -0.40
N VAL A 152 9.06 -7.30 -0.45
CA VAL A 152 9.81 -7.17 -1.69
C VAL A 152 10.95 -8.18 -1.72
N LEU A 153 11.20 -8.73 -2.89
CA LEU A 153 12.34 -9.56 -3.21
C LEU A 153 13.31 -8.72 -4.02
N PHE A 154 14.60 -8.93 -3.81
CA PHE A 154 15.63 -8.22 -4.54
C PHE A 154 16.39 -9.17 -5.44
N ILE A 155 16.62 -8.73 -6.67
CA ILE A 155 17.53 -9.35 -7.62
C ILE A 155 18.71 -8.38 -7.80
N ASP A 156 19.93 -8.91 -7.68
CA ASP A 156 21.14 -8.14 -7.92
C ASP A 156 21.21 -7.73 -9.39
N LYS A 157 21.40 -6.43 -9.63
CA LYS A 157 21.51 -5.87 -10.99
C LYS A 157 22.79 -6.33 -11.71
N SER A 158 23.77 -6.83 -10.99
CA SER A 158 25.07 -7.29 -11.54
C SER A 158 25.05 -8.73 -12.05
N GLU A 159 24.00 -9.49 -11.75
CA GLU A 159 23.76 -10.83 -12.29
C GLU A 159 22.90 -10.79 -13.56
#